data_05083a9bc5d285dc1e7e65dd994aaed5
#
_entry.id   05083a9bc5d285dc1e7e65dd994aaed5
#
_cell.length_a   1.000
_cell.length_b   1.000
_cell.length_c   1.000
_cell.angle_alpha   90.00
_cell.angle_beta   90.00
_cell.angle_gamma   90.00
#
_symmetry.space_group_name_H-M   'P 1'
#
loop_
_entity.id
_entity.type
_entity.pdbx_description
1 polymer ?
#
loop_
_entity_poly.entity_id
_entity_poly.type
_entity_poly.pdbx_seq_one_letter_code
_entity_poly.pdbx_strand_id
1 'polypeptide(L)'
;MIESQVEIAARDGATTTFVVHPERGGPHPVILFFMDAPAIREELRDMARRLASSGYYVMLPNLYYRAGVMELGPIPPDPDHPARKQMFQLMNSLDIDLVMSDAEGLLAFASADPAADDSRVGTVGYCMSGRYAASLAARHPERVLAAASIYGTHLVTEAPDSPHRTAREGRAGSRTDPVTEAA
;
A
#
# COMPACT_ATOMS: atom_id res chain seq x y z
N MET A 1 -7.71 19.64 7.67
CA MET A 1 -7.41 18.42 6.90
C MET A 1 -8.33 18.37 5.70
N ILE A 2 -7.82 17.95 4.55
CA ILE A 2 -8.62 17.71 3.33
C ILE A 2 -8.78 16.22 3.20
N GLU A 3 -10.03 15.77 3.01
CA GLU A 3 -10.39 14.37 2.81
C GLU A 3 -11.19 14.25 1.52
N SER A 4 -10.89 13.25 0.73
CA SER A 4 -11.61 12.93 -0.50
C SER A 4 -11.66 11.44 -0.74
N GLN A 5 -12.67 11.00 -1.47
CA GLN A 5 -12.75 9.66 -2.02
C GLN A 5 -12.72 9.80 -3.54
N VAL A 6 -11.73 9.20 -4.17
CA VAL A 6 -11.45 9.37 -5.60
C VAL A 6 -11.34 8.01 -6.29
N GLU A 7 -11.74 7.99 -7.56
CA GLU A 7 -11.54 6.83 -8.42
C GLU A 7 -10.21 6.98 -9.14
N ILE A 8 -9.28 6.08 -8.87
CA ILE A 8 -7.94 6.08 -9.45
C ILE A 8 -7.83 4.93 -10.44
N ALA A 9 -7.36 5.23 -11.64
CA ALA A 9 -7.12 4.21 -12.67
C ALA A 9 -6.12 3.17 -12.15
N ALA A 10 -6.50 1.91 -12.27
CA ALA A 10 -5.74 0.75 -11.88
C ALA A 10 -5.74 -0.26 -13.04
N ARG A 11 -4.98 -1.35 -12.91
CA ARG A 11 -4.78 -2.32 -13.99
C ARG A 11 -6.08 -2.83 -14.63
N ASP A 12 -7.08 -3.17 -13.80
CA ASP A 12 -8.30 -3.85 -14.27
C ASP A 12 -9.56 -3.00 -14.01
N GLY A 13 -9.43 -1.67 -13.99
CA GLY A 13 -10.53 -0.75 -13.78
C GLY A 13 -10.12 0.49 -12.97
N ALA A 14 -10.92 0.88 -12.01
CA ALA A 14 -10.62 1.97 -11.10
C ALA A 14 -10.75 1.52 -9.65
N THR A 15 -9.82 1.94 -8.81
CA THR A 15 -9.90 1.70 -7.37
C THR A 15 -10.40 2.93 -6.65
N THR A 16 -11.47 2.77 -5.89
CA THR A 16 -11.94 3.79 -4.96
C THR A 16 -10.90 3.96 -3.85
N THR A 17 -10.29 5.11 -3.79
CA THR A 17 -9.20 5.41 -2.84
C THR A 17 -9.60 6.55 -1.91
N PHE A 18 -9.49 6.33 -0.60
CA PHE A 18 -9.60 7.40 0.38
C PHE A 18 -8.26 8.14 0.45
N VAL A 19 -8.30 9.44 0.18
CA VAL A 19 -7.13 10.34 0.21
C VAL A 19 -7.32 11.36 1.32
N VAL A 20 -6.30 11.54 2.16
CA VAL A 20 -6.34 12.51 3.24
C VAL A 20 -4.97 13.13 3.45
N HIS A 21 -4.94 14.47 3.60
CA HIS A 21 -3.70 15.23 3.81
C HIS A 21 -3.95 16.54 4.58
N PRO A 22 -2.92 17.18 5.15
CA PRO A 22 -3.06 18.50 5.73
C PRO A 22 -3.47 19.54 4.69
N GLU A 23 -4.22 20.55 5.09
CA GLU A 23 -4.65 21.64 4.22
C GLU A 23 -3.51 22.61 3.84
N ARG A 24 -2.51 22.72 4.70
CA ARG A 24 -1.42 23.70 4.58
C ARG A 24 -0.06 23.05 4.73
N GLY A 25 0.98 23.71 4.22
CA GLY A 25 2.37 23.29 4.39
C GLY A 25 2.85 22.22 3.41
N GLY A 26 2.08 21.95 2.35
CA GLY A 26 2.46 21.00 1.31
C GLY A 26 3.52 21.54 0.32
N PRO A 27 3.96 20.71 -0.65
CA PRO A 27 3.50 19.32 -0.83
C PRO A 27 3.94 18.38 0.30
N HIS A 28 3.16 17.32 0.53
CA HIS A 28 3.37 16.38 1.66
C HIS A 28 3.91 15.04 1.17
N PRO A 29 4.87 14.42 1.89
CA PRO A 29 5.35 13.08 1.58
C PRO A 29 4.20 12.07 1.49
N VAL A 30 4.22 11.22 0.47
CA VAL A 30 3.15 10.26 0.20
C VAL A 30 3.29 9.03 1.08
N ILE A 31 2.17 8.54 1.62
CA ILE A 31 2.06 7.20 2.20
C ILE A 31 1.00 6.41 1.45
N LEU A 32 1.40 5.29 0.83
CA LEU A 32 0.47 4.27 0.38
C LEU A 32 0.15 3.34 1.56
N PHE A 33 -1.07 3.45 2.06
CA PHE A 33 -1.57 2.68 3.18
C PHE A 33 -2.44 1.52 2.67
N PHE A 34 -1.89 0.32 2.63
CA PHE A 34 -2.60 -0.87 2.17
C PHE A 34 -3.45 -1.46 3.29
N MET A 35 -4.74 -1.68 2.99
CA MET A 35 -5.75 -2.21 3.90
C MET A 35 -5.44 -3.64 4.35
N ASP A 36 -6.03 -4.07 5.47
CA ASP A 36 -6.03 -5.46 5.92
C ASP A 36 -7.18 -6.29 5.29
N ALA A 37 -7.26 -7.59 5.63
CA ALA A 37 -8.24 -8.50 5.01
C ALA A 37 -9.72 -8.13 5.25
N PRO A 38 -10.14 -7.54 6.39
CA PRO A 38 -11.52 -7.08 6.58
C PRO A 38 -11.98 -5.93 5.70
N ALA A 39 -11.19 -5.50 4.72
CA ALA A 39 -11.49 -4.40 3.79
C ALA A 39 -11.47 -3.00 4.43
N ILE A 40 -11.79 -1.98 3.63
CA ILE A 40 -11.86 -0.59 4.11
C ILE A 40 -13.01 -0.45 5.10
N ARG A 41 -12.75 0.25 6.18
CA ARG A 41 -13.71 0.59 7.23
C ARG A 41 -13.23 1.83 7.98
N GLU A 42 -14.07 2.35 8.86
CA GLU A 42 -13.78 3.64 9.51
C GLU A 42 -12.51 3.63 10.36
N GLU A 43 -12.16 2.50 10.99
CA GLU A 43 -10.91 2.37 11.73
C GLU A 43 -9.68 2.60 10.85
N LEU A 44 -9.67 2.12 9.60
CA LEU A 44 -8.55 2.36 8.67
C LEU A 44 -8.54 3.82 8.20
N ARG A 45 -9.70 4.43 7.97
CA ARG A 45 -9.77 5.86 7.65
C ARG A 45 -9.26 6.72 8.81
N ASP A 46 -9.58 6.37 10.07
CA ASP A 46 -9.04 7.06 11.24
C ASP A 46 -7.52 6.89 11.36
N MET A 47 -6.99 5.73 11.05
CA MET A 47 -5.54 5.52 11.00
C MET A 47 -4.88 6.36 9.91
N ALA A 48 -5.51 6.47 8.73
CA ALA A 48 -5.04 7.34 7.65
C ALA A 48 -5.06 8.82 8.08
N ARG A 49 -6.12 9.28 8.77
CA ARG A 49 -6.20 10.65 9.34
C ARG A 49 -5.08 10.94 10.35
N ARG A 50 -4.73 9.96 11.19
CA ARG A 50 -3.62 10.10 12.15
C ARG A 50 -2.28 10.25 11.45
N LEU A 51 -2.02 9.50 10.40
CA LEU A 51 -0.83 9.68 9.58
C LEU A 51 -0.83 11.05 8.91
N ALA A 52 -1.96 11.47 8.33
CA ALA A 52 -2.09 12.78 7.71
C ALA A 52 -1.89 13.92 8.72
N SER A 53 -2.37 13.79 9.97
CA SER A 53 -2.12 14.79 11.03
C SER A 53 -0.64 14.95 11.39
N SER A 54 0.19 13.97 11.01
CA SER A 54 1.65 14.01 11.16
C SER A 54 2.36 14.60 9.94
N GLY A 55 1.62 15.13 8.96
CA GLY A 55 2.19 15.83 7.80
C GLY A 55 2.31 15.01 6.52
N TYR A 56 1.60 13.90 6.40
CA TYR A 56 1.65 13.02 5.22
C TYR A 56 0.43 13.19 4.30
N TYR A 57 0.65 12.95 3.01
CA TYR A 57 -0.39 12.71 2.02
C TYR A 57 -0.68 11.21 1.99
N VAL A 58 -1.82 10.78 2.54
CA VAL A 58 -2.13 9.37 2.74
C VAL A 58 -3.16 8.89 1.74
N MET A 59 -2.88 7.79 1.07
CA MET A 59 -3.75 7.12 0.12
C MET A 59 -4.09 5.72 0.64
N LEU A 60 -5.37 5.45 0.88
CA LEU A 60 -5.90 4.17 1.34
C LEU A 60 -6.76 3.57 0.22
N PRO A 61 -6.19 2.76 -0.69
CA PRO A 61 -6.89 2.19 -1.83
C PRO A 61 -7.73 0.97 -1.42
N ASN A 62 -8.87 0.80 -2.11
CA ASN A 62 -9.66 -0.42 -2.06
C ASN A 62 -9.01 -1.51 -2.93
N LEU A 63 -8.35 -2.49 -2.31
CA LEU A 63 -7.72 -3.59 -3.05
C LEU A 63 -8.73 -4.61 -3.61
N TYR A 64 -9.98 -4.60 -3.13
CA TYR A 64 -11.04 -5.52 -3.59
C TYR A 64 -11.94 -4.93 -4.68
N TYR A 65 -11.52 -3.84 -5.33
CA TYR A 65 -12.32 -3.16 -6.36
C TYR A 65 -12.72 -4.10 -7.52
N ARG A 66 -11.86 -5.07 -7.88
CA ARG A 66 -12.17 -6.07 -8.93
C ARG A 66 -13.39 -6.91 -8.60
N ALA A 67 -13.67 -7.14 -7.33
CA ALA A 67 -14.87 -7.85 -6.87
C ALA A 67 -16.06 -6.92 -6.58
N GLY A 68 -15.91 -5.61 -6.79
CA GLY A 68 -16.94 -4.63 -6.46
C GLY A 68 -17.23 -4.51 -4.96
N VAL A 69 -16.31 -4.93 -4.10
CA VAL A 69 -16.47 -4.90 -2.64
C VAL A 69 -15.59 -3.82 -2.05
N MET A 70 -16.16 -2.90 -1.27
CA MET A 70 -15.42 -1.87 -0.56
C MET A 70 -15.37 -2.14 0.95
N GLU A 71 -16.49 -2.53 1.53
CA GLU A 71 -16.63 -2.80 2.95
C GLU A 71 -17.29 -4.16 3.16
N LEU A 72 -16.81 -4.93 4.13
CA LEU A 72 -17.36 -6.25 4.44
C LEU A 72 -18.29 -6.24 5.66
N GLY A 73 -18.30 -5.15 6.41
CA GLY A 73 -18.99 -5.09 7.68
C GLY A 73 -18.36 -5.98 8.76
N PRO A 74 -19.07 -6.25 9.85
CA PRO A 74 -18.55 -7.07 10.95
C PRO A 74 -18.20 -8.50 10.51
N ILE A 75 -17.00 -8.96 10.86
CA ILE A 75 -16.53 -10.33 10.59
C ILE A 75 -16.59 -11.14 11.90
N PRO A 76 -17.58 -12.01 12.07
CA PRO A 76 -17.66 -12.86 13.25
C PRO A 76 -16.46 -13.80 13.38
N PRO A 77 -16.11 -14.23 14.61
CA PRO A 77 -15.00 -15.17 14.83
C PRO A 77 -15.27 -16.60 14.32
N ASP A 78 -16.53 -16.93 14.06
CA ASP A 78 -16.94 -18.24 13.52
C ASP A 78 -16.28 -18.50 12.16
N PRO A 79 -15.46 -19.56 12.01
CA PRO A 79 -14.78 -19.88 10.77
C PRO A 79 -15.74 -20.23 9.61
N ASP A 80 -16.94 -20.69 9.93
CA ASP A 80 -17.95 -21.08 8.94
C ASP A 80 -18.88 -19.96 8.53
N HIS A 81 -18.79 -18.80 9.17
CA HIS A 81 -19.64 -17.66 8.85
C HIS A 81 -19.40 -17.17 7.41
N PRO A 82 -20.46 -16.88 6.61
CA PRO A 82 -20.33 -16.47 5.21
C PRO A 82 -19.44 -15.26 5.00
N ALA A 83 -19.53 -14.22 5.85
CA ALA A 83 -18.71 -13.02 5.74
C ALA A 83 -17.21 -13.33 5.92
N ARG A 84 -16.87 -14.27 6.81
CA ARG A 84 -15.49 -14.72 7.00
C ARG A 84 -14.97 -15.50 5.79
N LYS A 85 -15.78 -16.39 5.23
CA LYS A 85 -15.45 -17.10 3.99
C LYS A 85 -15.24 -16.12 2.82
N GLN A 86 -16.12 -15.15 2.68
CA GLN A 86 -15.99 -14.09 1.67
C GLN A 86 -14.69 -13.29 1.85
N MET A 87 -14.36 -12.88 3.08
CA MET A 87 -13.11 -12.19 3.37
C MET A 87 -11.88 -12.99 2.90
N PHE A 88 -11.83 -14.29 3.20
CA PHE A 88 -10.72 -15.14 2.76
C PHE A 88 -10.69 -15.34 1.24
N GLN A 89 -11.85 -15.46 0.59
CA GLN A 89 -11.93 -15.52 -0.88
C GLN A 89 -11.36 -14.27 -1.53
N LEU A 90 -11.74 -13.09 -1.03
CA LEU A 90 -11.22 -11.80 -1.50
C LEU A 90 -9.72 -11.66 -1.25
N MET A 91 -9.27 -12.01 -0.04
CA MET A 91 -7.84 -12.00 0.30
C MET A 91 -7.02 -12.90 -0.64
N ASN A 92 -7.53 -14.09 -0.95
CA ASN A 92 -6.85 -15.07 -1.80
C ASN A 92 -6.96 -14.74 -3.31
N SER A 93 -7.81 -13.82 -3.70
CA SER A 93 -7.87 -13.30 -5.08
C SER A 93 -6.79 -12.28 -5.40
N LEU A 94 -6.03 -11.82 -4.40
CA LEU A 94 -4.95 -10.87 -4.55
C LEU A 94 -3.60 -11.57 -4.53
N ASP A 95 -2.74 -11.20 -5.44
CA ASP A 95 -1.31 -11.51 -5.45
C ASP A 95 -0.45 -10.24 -5.43
N ILE A 96 0.86 -10.41 -5.33
CA ILE A 96 1.79 -9.28 -5.27
C ILE A 96 1.78 -8.52 -6.59
N ASP A 97 1.77 -9.19 -7.74
CA ASP A 97 1.86 -8.54 -9.05
C ASP A 97 0.62 -7.69 -9.36
N LEU A 98 -0.57 -8.17 -9.00
CA LEU A 98 -1.80 -7.39 -9.11
C LEU A 98 -1.73 -6.10 -8.30
N VAL A 99 -1.36 -6.20 -7.02
CA VAL A 99 -1.30 -5.02 -6.14
C VAL A 99 -0.16 -4.07 -6.53
N MET A 100 0.97 -4.57 -6.98
CA MET A 100 2.05 -3.72 -7.49
C MET A 100 1.65 -2.98 -8.75
N SER A 101 0.94 -3.64 -9.68
CA SER A 101 0.42 -2.98 -10.87
C SER A 101 -0.61 -1.89 -10.54
N ASP A 102 -1.45 -2.09 -9.52
CA ASP A 102 -2.38 -1.05 -9.04
C ASP A 102 -1.61 0.11 -8.39
N ALA A 103 -0.53 -0.18 -7.68
CA ALA A 103 0.29 0.85 -7.04
C ALA A 103 0.93 1.82 -8.04
N GLU A 104 1.20 1.39 -9.28
CA GLU A 104 1.66 2.31 -10.35
C GLU A 104 0.64 3.40 -10.63
N GLY A 105 -0.65 3.04 -10.70
CA GLY A 105 -1.73 4.01 -10.89
C GLY A 105 -1.85 4.98 -9.71
N LEU A 106 -1.69 4.47 -8.48
CA LEU A 106 -1.69 5.30 -7.27
C LEU A 106 -0.52 6.28 -7.26
N LEU A 107 0.68 5.82 -7.62
CA LEU A 107 1.87 6.66 -7.70
C LEU A 107 1.76 7.70 -8.81
N ALA A 108 1.17 7.35 -9.96
CA ALA A 108 0.91 8.29 -11.05
C ALA A 108 -0.10 9.37 -10.64
N PHE A 109 -1.15 9.00 -9.91
CA PHE A 109 -2.11 9.95 -9.35
C PHE A 109 -1.43 10.92 -8.38
N ALA A 110 -0.62 10.41 -7.46
CA ALA A 110 0.13 11.25 -6.52
C ALA A 110 1.07 12.22 -7.24
N SER A 111 1.75 11.78 -8.32
CA SER A 111 2.62 12.64 -9.12
C SER A 111 1.89 13.80 -9.81
N ALA A 112 0.60 13.66 -10.06
CA ALA A 112 -0.24 14.67 -10.67
C ALA A 112 -0.91 15.63 -9.66
N ASP A 113 -0.91 15.28 -8.37
CA ASP A 113 -1.54 16.09 -7.32
C ASP A 113 -0.53 17.06 -6.71
N PRO A 114 -0.76 18.39 -6.80
CA PRO A 114 0.16 19.39 -6.25
C PRO A 114 0.30 19.36 -4.73
N ALA A 115 -0.60 18.68 -4.00
CA ALA A 115 -0.50 18.48 -2.55
C ALA A 115 0.43 17.33 -2.15
N ALA A 116 0.81 16.47 -3.09
CA ALA A 116 1.66 15.31 -2.86
C ALA A 116 3.12 15.57 -3.23
N ASP A 117 4.05 15.15 -2.36
CA ASP A 117 5.48 15.03 -2.68
C ASP A 117 5.79 13.57 -2.97
N ASP A 118 5.68 13.18 -4.23
CA ASP A 118 5.88 11.82 -4.71
C ASP A 118 7.36 11.42 -4.86
N SER A 119 8.28 12.34 -4.61
CA SER A 119 9.71 12.03 -4.49
C SER A 119 10.08 11.36 -3.16
N ARG A 120 9.15 11.37 -2.19
CA ARG A 120 9.31 10.80 -0.85
C ARG A 120 8.10 9.94 -0.52
N VAL A 121 8.14 8.69 -0.93
CA VAL A 121 7.05 7.75 -0.71
C VAL A 121 7.36 6.81 0.46
N GLY A 122 6.41 6.64 1.34
CA GLY A 122 6.38 5.56 2.33
C GLY A 122 5.26 4.58 2.04
N THR A 123 5.40 3.36 2.56
CA THR A 123 4.34 2.35 2.48
C THR A 123 4.03 1.78 3.85
N VAL A 124 2.75 1.55 4.12
CA VAL A 124 2.29 0.86 5.34
C VAL A 124 1.32 -0.23 4.95
N GLY A 125 1.51 -1.42 5.47
CA GLY A 125 0.62 -2.54 5.23
C GLY A 125 0.36 -3.34 6.51
N TYR A 126 -0.91 -3.63 6.76
CA TYR A 126 -1.34 -4.41 7.92
C TYR A 126 -1.75 -5.81 7.50
N CYS A 127 -1.45 -6.82 8.32
CA CYS A 127 -1.87 -8.21 8.14
C CYS A 127 -1.48 -8.73 6.73
N MET A 128 -2.45 -9.08 5.90
CA MET A 128 -2.20 -9.54 4.52
C MET A 128 -1.36 -8.57 3.68
N SER A 129 -1.48 -7.28 3.94
CA SER A 129 -0.86 -6.22 3.12
C SER A 129 0.56 -5.86 3.54
N GLY A 130 1.06 -6.42 4.63
CA GLY A 130 2.46 -6.25 5.01
C GLY A 130 3.42 -6.70 3.89
N ARG A 131 3.06 -7.77 3.16
CA ARG A 131 3.80 -8.24 1.98
C ARG A 131 3.81 -7.22 0.84
N TYR A 132 2.69 -6.51 0.62
CA TYR A 132 2.59 -5.51 -0.45
C TYR A 132 3.43 -4.27 -0.15
N ALA A 133 3.40 -3.80 1.10
CA ALA A 133 4.26 -2.69 1.52
C ALA A 133 5.75 -3.01 1.33
N ALA A 134 6.18 -4.19 1.75
CA ALA A 134 7.56 -4.64 1.56
C ALA A 134 7.94 -4.81 0.08
N SER A 135 7.04 -5.39 -0.72
CA SER A 135 7.28 -5.61 -2.16
C SER A 135 7.37 -4.31 -2.94
N LEU A 136 6.55 -3.30 -2.61
CA LEU A 136 6.60 -2.02 -3.29
C LEU A 136 7.93 -1.31 -3.03
N ALA A 137 8.41 -1.32 -1.80
CA ALA A 137 9.72 -0.76 -1.48
C ALA A 137 10.88 -1.50 -2.16
N ALA A 138 10.74 -2.82 -2.34
CA ALA A 138 11.76 -3.61 -3.05
C ALA A 138 11.78 -3.34 -4.56
N ARG A 139 10.62 -3.06 -5.17
CA ARG A 139 10.49 -2.78 -6.61
C ARG A 139 10.84 -1.33 -7.00
N HIS A 140 10.67 -0.39 -6.07
CA HIS A 140 10.93 1.04 -6.28
C HIS A 140 11.86 1.63 -5.21
N PRO A 141 13.08 1.08 -5.02
CA PRO A 141 13.97 1.50 -3.93
C PRO A 141 14.45 2.96 -4.05
N GLU A 142 14.41 3.53 -5.27
CA GLU A 142 14.76 4.91 -5.53
C GLU A 142 13.65 5.91 -5.13
N ARG A 143 12.42 5.44 -5.00
CA ARG A 143 11.24 6.27 -4.76
C ARG A 143 10.59 5.98 -3.42
N VAL A 144 10.54 4.70 -3.02
CA VAL A 144 9.94 4.26 -1.76
C VAL A 144 11.03 4.20 -0.68
N LEU A 145 11.08 5.23 0.15
CA LEU A 145 12.15 5.44 1.14
C LEU A 145 11.92 4.66 2.44
N ALA A 146 10.69 4.26 2.73
CA ALA A 146 10.34 3.53 3.94
C ALA A 146 9.17 2.59 3.72
N ALA A 147 9.22 1.42 4.37
CA ALA A 147 8.13 0.46 4.39
C ALA A 147 7.88 -0.05 5.81
N ALA A 148 6.63 -0.05 6.24
CA ALA A 148 6.20 -0.64 7.50
C ALA A 148 5.24 -1.80 7.24
N SER A 149 5.65 -3.00 7.67
CA SER A 149 4.83 -4.21 7.68
C SER A 149 4.40 -4.50 9.11
N ILE A 150 3.13 -4.27 9.43
CA ILE A 150 2.61 -4.40 10.80
C ILE A 150 1.86 -5.73 10.90
N TYR A 151 2.37 -6.65 11.74
CA TYR A 151 1.96 -8.05 11.85
C TYR A 151 1.69 -8.70 10.47
N GLY A 152 2.55 -8.37 9.48
CA GLY A 152 2.43 -8.83 8.10
C GLY A 152 2.56 -10.34 7.96
N THR A 153 1.72 -10.89 7.09
CA THR A 153 1.74 -12.32 6.74
C THR A 153 2.45 -12.54 5.40
N HIS A 154 2.90 -13.77 5.15
CA HIS A 154 3.51 -14.18 3.88
C HIS A 154 4.75 -13.34 3.47
N LEU A 155 5.53 -12.88 4.45
CA LEU A 155 6.77 -12.14 4.20
C LEU A 155 7.91 -13.08 3.75
N VAL A 156 7.85 -14.33 4.16
CA VAL A 156 8.79 -15.40 3.77
C VAL A 156 7.98 -16.58 3.24
N THR A 157 8.09 -16.87 1.96
CA THR A 157 7.44 -17.99 1.29
C THR A 157 8.41 -18.63 0.27
N GLU A 158 8.04 -19.78 -0.28
CA GLU A 158 8.82 -20.41 -1.36
C GLU A 158 8.59 -19.77 -2.73
N ALA A 159 7.59 -18.89 -2.87
CA ALA A 159 7.30 -18.22 -4.13
C ALA A 159 8.47 -17.35 -4.62
N PRO A 160 8.69 -17.26 -5.93
CA PRO A 160 9.76 -16.44 -6.51
C PRO A 160 9.66 -14.96 -6.14
N ASP A 161 8.43 -14.43 -6.05
CA ASP A 161 8.08 -13.05 -5.71
C ASP A 161 8.01 -12.78 -4.21
N SER A 162 8.43 -13.73 -3.38
CA SER A 162 8.39 -13.59 -1.92
C SER A 162 9.14 -12.35 -1.45
N PRO A 163 8.55 -11.49 -0.58
CA PRO A 163 9.14 -10.21 -0.18
C PRO A 163 10.57 -10.30 0.33
N HIS A 164 10.93 -11.37 1.04
CA HIS A 164 12.29 -11.55 1.56
C HIS A 164 13.34 -11.77 0.46
N ARG A 165 12.94 -12.28 -0.72
CA ARG A 165 13.82 -12.47 -1.88
C ARG A 165 13.99 -11.17 -2.64
N THR A 166 12.87 -10.53 -3.01
CA THR A 166 12.87 -9.26 -3.75
C THR A 166 13.55 -8.12 -2.98
N ALA A 167 13.40 -8.08 -1.65
CA ALA A 167 14.10 -7.09 -0.81
C ALA A 167 15.63 -7.25 -0.82
N ARG A 168 16.15 -8.46 -1.04
CA ARG A 168 17.61 -8.69 -1.20
C ARG A 168 18.10 -8.23 -2.57
N GLU A 169 17.33 -8.46 -3.62
CA GLU A 169 17.64 -8.08 -5.00
C GLU A 169 17.63 -6.56 -5.18
N GLY A 170 16.63 -5.87 -4.63
CA GLY A 170 16.54 -4.40 -4.63
C GLY A 170 17.73 -3.73 -3.95
N ARG A 171 18.25 -4.31 -2.85
CA ARG A 171 19.47 -3.83 -2.19
C ARG A 171 20.75 -4.09 -3.01
N ALA A 172 20.80 -5.15 -3.78
CA ALA A 172 21.95 -5.45 -4.63
C ALA A 172 22.05 -4.50 -5.81
N GLY A 173 20.90 -4.07 -6.38
CA GLY A 173 20.84 -3.09 -7.48
C GLY A 173 21.20 -1.66 -7.06
N SER A 174 21.00 -1.28 -5.78
CA SER A 174 21.32 0.06 -5.28
C SER A 174 22.78 0.23 -4.80
N ARG A 175 23.58 -0.82 -4.83
CA ARG A 175 25.01 -0.82 -4.45
C ARG A 175 25.93 -0.80 -5.66
N THR A 176 25.80 0.18 -6.53
CA THR A 176 26.82 0.48 -7.55
C THR A 176 27.42 1.87 -7.34
N ASP A 177 27.91 2.14 -6.12
CA ASP A 177 28.96 3.13 -5.97
C ASP A 177 30.31 2.39 -5.87
N PRO A 178 31.21 2.50 -6.84
CA PRO A 178 32.56 2.03 -6.66
C PRO A 178 33.21 2.92 -5.60
N VAL A 179 33.57 2.31 -4.45
CA VAL A 179 34.49 2.92 -3.52
C VAL A 179 35.78 3.12 -4.32
N THR A 180 36.04 4.35 -4.73
CA THR A 180 37.38 4.75 -5.23
C THR A 180 38.31 4.71 -4.03
N GLU A 181 39.07 3.62 -3.88
CA GLU A 181 40.27 3.62 -3.08
C GLU A 181 41.22 4.64 -3.70
N ALA A 182 41.36 5.80 -3.04
CA ALA A 182 42.48 6.69 -3.30
C ALA A 182 43.70 6.14 -2.58
N ALA A 183 44.71 5.77 -3.37
CA ALA A 183 46.08 5.47 -2.92
C ALA A 183 46.79 6.72 -2.41
#